data_2f3c9bcaf68757948e5e1097408f7636
#
_entry.id   2f3c9bcaf68757948e5e1097408f7636
#
_cell.length_a   1.000
_cell.length_b   1.000
_cell.length_c   1.000
_cell.angle_alpha   90.00
_cell.angle_beta   90.00
_cell.angle_gamma   90.00
#
_symmetry.space_group_name_H-M   'P 1'
#
loop_
_entity.id
_entity.type
_entity.pdbx_description
1 polymer ?
#
loop_
_entity_poly.entity_id
_entity_poly.type
_entity_poly.pdbx_seq_one_letter_code
_entity_poly.pdbx_strand_id
1 'polypeptide(L)'
;MIILIGNERVERAVDLIVLSGLNLDRKRRKGPVIVDKKIDIALFSAGGDVSREFAPVFADHGTLVIDNSNAWRREKDVPLVVPECNAQDILWHKNIIANPNCSTIQAVVALKPLHEAFKIKRVIYSTYQAVSGAGVKGFNDLKGGICGEAPQKFPYPIFGNCLPHIDIFLDNGYTREEDKMIFETKKILGDQNIKVTATCVRVPVYYGHSESVNVEFEKPCTVEEVKAVLSKAEGIIIQDDPAKNLYPMAITAEDRDEVFVGRIRKDDTVESGVNFWVVADNIRKGAATNAVEIAEYAIKMDAVKDQLNK
;
A
#
# COMPACT_ATOMS: atom_id res chain seq x y z
N MET A 1 -15.11 13.46 14.39
CA MET A 1 -14.01 14.37 13.96
C MET A 1 -12.86 13.52 13.47
N ILE A 2 -12.36 13.76 12.27
CA ILE A 2 -11.19 13.04 11.71
C ILE A 2 -9.95 13.88 11.99
N ILE A 3 -8.88 13.28 12.50
CA ILE A 3 -7.59 13.94 12.74
C ILE A 3 -6.51 13.21 11.96
N LEU A 4 -5.66 14.01 11.29
CA LEU A 4 -4.47 13.52 10.62
C LEU A 4 -3.25 13.70 11.52
N ILE A 5 -2.56 12.61 11.81
CA ILE A 5 -1.29 12.61 12.53
C ILE A 5 -0.21 12.18 11.54
N GLY A 6 0.45 13.13 10.92
CA GLY A 6 1.40 12.86 9.85
C GLY A 6 2.48 13.91 9.71
N ASN A 7 3.36 13.69 8.76
CA ASN A 7 4.33 14.64 8.28
C ASN A 7 3.90 15.18 6.89
N GLU A 8 4.61 16.17 6.36
CA GLU A 8 4.33 16.95 5.13
C GLU A 8 3.90 16.15 3.87
N ARG A 9 3.99 14.81 3.88
CA ARG A 9 3.61 13.95 2.74
C ARG A 9 2.12 13.74 2.60
N VAL A 10 1.38 13.74 3.70
CA VAL A 10 -0.05 13.47 3.70
C VAL A 10 -0.83 14.68 3.17
N GLU A 11 -0.27 15.88 3.27
CA GLU A 11 -0.89 17.12 2.80
C GLU A 11 -1.14 17.18 1.29
N ARG A 12 -0.40 16.39 0.49
CA ARG A 12 -0.56 16.36 -0.98
C ARG A 12 -1.62 15.37 -1.49
N ALA A 13 -1.96 14.37 -0.71
CA ALA A 13 -2.82 13.29 -1.16
C ALA A 13 -4.28 13.45 -0.75
N VAL A 14 -4.57 14.38 0.14
CA VAL A 14 -5.91 14.55 0.69
C VAL A 14 -6.21 16.03 0.81
N ASP A 15 -7.22 16.53 0.09
CA ASP A 15 -7.92 17.78 0.40
C ASP A 15 -8.69 17.64 1.74
N LEU A 16 -8.07 16.98 2.70
CA LEU A 16 -8.64 16.69 4.00
C LEU A 16 -8.36 17.86 4.93
N ILE A 17 -9.40 18.30 5.57
CA ILE A 17 -9.39 19.32 6.62
C ILE A 17 -8.34 18.95 7.67
N VAL A 18 -7.17 19.57 7.60
CA VAL A 18 -6.16 19.50 8.65
C VAL A 18 -6.71 20.26 9.85
N LEU A 19 -7.28 19.54 10.81
CA LEU A 19 -7.55 20.12 12.11
C LEU A 19 -6.25 20.15 12.91
N SER A 20 -5.43 21.17 12.66
CA SER A 20 -4.26 21.51 13.47
C SER A 20 -4.72 21.89 14.88
N GLY A 21 -4.54 20.99 15.82
CA GLY A 21 -4.91 21.24 17.21
C GLY A 21 -4.14 20.41 18.24
N LEU A 22 -3.56 19.28 17.84
CA LEU A 22 -2.68 18.48 18.68
C LEU A 22 -1.24 18.70 18.27
N ASN A 23 -0.57 19.63 18.94
CA ASN A 23 0.87 19.84 18.79
C ASN A 23 1.60 18.70 19.53
N LEU A 24 1.85 17.59 18.81
CA LEU A 24 2.64 16.45 19.30
C LEU A 24 4.14 16.78 19.24
N ASP A 25 4.55 17.92 19.80
CA ASP A 25 5.97 18.28 19.90
C ASP A 25 6.67 17.35 20.90
N ARG A 26 7.36 16.32 20.40
CA ARG A 26 8.16 15.36 21.18
C ARG A 26 9.14 16.03 22.15
N LYS A 27 9.60 17.24 21.85
CA LYS A 27 10.61 17.96 22.66
C LYS A 27 10.02 18.65 23.90
N ARG A 28 8.70 18.81 24.02
CA ARG A 28 8.06 19.61 25.07
C ARG A 28 7.18 18.85 26.06
N ARG A 29 6.84 17.57 25.83
CA ARG A 29 5.96 16.82 26.76
C ARG A 29 6.74 15.90 27.69
N LYS A 30 6.83 16.30 28.96
CA LYS A 30 7.08 15.43 30.11
C LYS A 30 5.72 15.15 30.76
N GLY A 31 4.96 14.17 30.25
CA GLY A 31 3.66 13.80 30.86
C GLY A 31 2.81 12.97 29.91
N PRO A 32 1.72 12.34 30.42
CA PRO A 32 0.81 11.54 29.62
C PRO A 32 0.18 12.37 28.49
N VAL A 33 -0.02 11.75 27.33
CA VAL A 33 -0.81 12.34 26.24
C VAL A 33 -2.26 12.35 26.71
N ILE A 34 -2.87 13.54 26.76
CA ILE A 34 -4.29 13.69 27.09
C ILE A 34 -5.03 13.92 25.76
N VAL A 35 -5.90 12.98 25.41
CA VAL A 35 -6.87 13.13 24.32
C VAL A 35 -8.14 13.72 24.96
N ASP A 36 -8.23 15.05 24.98
CA ASP A 36 -9.30 15.80 25.67
C ASP A 36 -10.51 16.14 24.76
N LYS A 37 -10.47 15.70 23.49
CA LYS A 37 -11.53 15.91 22.52
C LYS A 37 -12.03 14.57 21.98
N LYS A 38 -13.33 14.47 21.73
CA LYS A 38 -13.90 13.32 21.03
C LYS A 38 -13.38 13.30 19.59
N ILE A 39 -12.59 12.28 19.28
CA ILE A 39 -12.05 12.00 17.97
C ILE A 39 -12.61 10.65 17.53
N ASP A 40 -13.33 10.62 16.44
CA ASP A 40 -13.94 9.39 15.94
C ASP A 40 -12.92 8.55 15.15
N ILE A 41 -12.15 9.20 14.27
CA ILE A 41 -11.14 8.55 13.44
C ILE A 41 -9.82 9.35 13.45
N ALA A 42 -8.70 8.64 13.54
CA ALA A 42 -7.36 9.23 13.43
C ALA A 42 -6.53 8.51 12.37
N LEU A 43 -6.05 9.24 11.36
CA LEU A 43 -5.15 8.72 10.32
C LEU A 43 -3.70 8.93 10.76
N PHE A 44 -2.95 7.85 10.94
CA PHE A 44 -1.56 7.89 11.41
C PHE A 44 -0.58 7.69 10.25
N SER A 45 0.33 8.64 10.05
CA SER A 45 1.40 8.57 9.04
C SER A 45 2.73 9.17 9.53
N ALA A 46 3.00 9.14 10.83
CA ALA A 46 4.19 9.70 11.46
C ALA A 46 5.32 8.68 11.72
N GLY A 47 5.17 7.45 11.22
CA GLY A 47 6.13 6.37 11.38
C GLY A 47 5.81 5.41 12.52
N GLY A 48 6.47 4.23 12.52
CA GLY A 48 6.12 3.12 13.41
C GLY A 48 6.33 3.41 14.88
N ASP A 49 7.36 4.18 15.26
CA ASP A 49 7.63 4.47 16.67
C ASP A 49 6.53 5.38 17.27
N VAL A 50 6.11 6.39 16.51
CA VAL A 50 4.99 7.27 16.92
C VAL A 50 3.69 6.46 17.00
N SER A 51 3.47 5.58 16.03
CA SER A 51 2.28 4.75 16.03
C SER A 51 2.23 3.78 17.22
N ARG A 52 3.33 3.10 17.52
CA ARG A 52 3.42 2.22 18.70
C ARG A 52 3.16 2.95 20.02
N GLU A 53 3.62 4.20 20.13
CA GLU A 53 3.46 5.01 21.33
C GLU A 53 2.03 5.54 21.50
N PHE A 54 1.43 6.05 20.41
CA PHE A 54 0.19 6.83 20.51
C PHE A 54 -1.07 6.10 20.02
N ALA A 55 -0.99 5.17 19.07
CA ALA A 55 -2.17 4.49 18.58
C ALA A 55 -2.97 3.76 19.67
N PRO A 56 -2.35 3.05 20.63
CA PRO A 56 -3.09 2.44 21.75
C PRO A 56 -3.81 3.49 22.60
N VAL A 57 -3.18 4.65 22.85
CA VAL A 57 -3.78 5.73 23.63
C VAL A 57 -5.07 6.24 22.98
N PHE A 58 -5.05 6.46 21.65
CA PHE A 58 -6.25 6.86 20.90
C PHE A 58 -7.31 5.76 20.90
N ALA A 59 -6.89 4.51 20.68
CA ALA A 59 -7.77 3.36 20.65
C ALA A 59 -8.50 3.15 21.99
N ASP A 60 -7.80 3.33 23.12
CA ASP A 60 -8.36 3.23 24.48
C ASP A 60 -9.40 4.33 24.76
N HIS A 61 -9.30 5.47 24.09
CA HIS A 61 -10.30 6.56 24.14
C HIS A 61 -11.44 6.39 23.12
N GLY A 62 -11.53 5.23 22.46
CA GLY A 62 -12.60 4.93 21.51
C GLY A 62 -12.40 5.49 20.10
N THR A 63 -11.24 6.07 19.79
CA THR A 63 -10.88 6.55 18.46
C THR A 63 -10.50 5.37 17.58
N LEU A 64 -11.08 5.28 16.38
CA LEU A 64 -10.58 4.36 15.35
C LEU A 64 -9.28 4.91 14.75
N VAL A 65 -8.17 4.23 14.96
CA VAL A 65 -6.88 4.56 14.37
C VAL A 65 -6.69 3.78 13.07
N ILE A 66 -6.38 4.48 11.98
CA ILE A 66 -5.96 3.87 10.71
C ILE A 66 -4.49 4.22 10.51
N ASP A 67 -3.63 3.21 10.61
CA ASP A 67 -2.18 3.39 10.65
C ASP A 67 -1.50 3.02 9.34
N ASN A 68 -0.83 4.00 8.73
CA ASN A 68 -0.08 3.81 7.50
C ASN A 68 1.38 3.33 7.73
N SER A 69 1.80 3.15 8.98
CA SER A 69 3.13 2.60 9.28
C SER A 69 3.16 1.08 9.19
N ASN A 70 4.32 0.49 9.43
CA ASN A 70 4.46 -0.97 9.51
C ASN A 70 4.22 -1.54 10.91
N ALA A 71 3.85 -0.71 11.90
CA ALA A 71 3.82 -1.08 13.31
C ALA A 71 2.86 -2.22 13.61
N TRP A 72 1.69 -2.24 12.97
CA TRP A 72 0.56 -3.11 13.32
C TRP A 72 0.25 -4.18 12.27
N ARG A 73 0.85 -4.14 11.09
CA ARG A 73 0.52 -5.00 9.96
C ARG A 73 0.63 -6.49 10.26
N ARG A 74 1.57 -6.88 11.14
CA ARG A 74 1.80 -8.28 11.52
C ARG A 74 1.01 -8.75 12.73
N GLU A 75 0.37 -7.83 13.45
CA GLU A 75 -0.42 -8.18 14.62
C GLU A 75 -1.65 -8.98 14.19
N LYS A 76 -1.92 -10.09 14.90
CA LYS A 76 -3.04 -10.99 14.59
C LYS A 76 -4.39 -10.33 14.87
N ASP A 77 -4.43 -9.48 15.88
CA ASP A 77 -5.63 -8.79 16.37
C ASP A 77 -5.86 -7.44 15.67
N VAL A 78 -5.06 -7.11 14.66
CA VAL A 78 -5.19 -5.88 13.88
C VAL A 78 -5.47 -6.25 12.42
N PRO A 79 -6.62 -5.86 11.86
CA PRO A 79 -6.90 -6.07 10.44
C PRO A 79 -5.95 -5.27 9.57
N LEU A 80 -5.55 -5.87 8.45
CA LEU A 80 -4.74 -5.28 7.40
C LEU A 80 -5.63 -5.16 6.16
N VAL A 81 -6.04 -3.93 5.81
CA VAL A 81 -7.19 -3.74 4.94
C VAL A 81 -6.85 -3.02 3.64
N VAL A 82 -7.34 -3.59 2.55
CA VAL A 82 -7.55 -2.95 1.25
C VAL A 82 -9.04 -3.12 0.93
N PRO A 83 -9.84 -2.05 0.91
CA PRO A 83 -11.30 -2.16 0.83
C PRO A 83 -11.82 -3.01 -0.32
N GLU A 84 -11.23 -2.93 -1.50
CA GLU A 84 -11.59 -3.75 -2.67
C GLU A 84 -11.31 -5.25 -2.48
N CYS A 85 -10.51 -5.60 -1.47
CA CYS A 85 -10.09 -6.98 -1.25
C CYS A 85 -10.79 -7.63 -0.06
N ASN A 86 -10.82 -6.93 1.08
CA ASN A 86 -11.20 -7.50 2.37
C ASN A 86 -11.89 -6.48 3.30
N ALA A 87 -12.77 -5.62 2.77
CA ALA A 87 -13.49 -4.62 3.56
C ALA A 87 -14.17 -5.21 4.81
N GLN A 88 -14.62 -6.48 4.76
CA GLN A 88 -15.26 -7.16 5.90
C GLN A 88 -14.34 -7.29 7.12
N ASP A 89 -13.02 -7.27 6.90
CA ASP A 89 -12.06 -7.33 8.01
C ASP A 89 -12.09 -6.07 8.88
N ILE A 90 -12.65 -4.97 8.40
CA ILE A 90 -12.91 -3.76 9.18
C ILE A 90 -13.77 -4.08 10.42
N LEU A 91 -14.72 -5.02 10.32
CA LEU A 91 -15.70 -5.28 11.39
C LEU A 91 -15.12 -5.90 12.67
N TRP A 92 -13.94 -6.51 12.60
CA TRP A 92 -13.31 -7.13 13.77
C TRP A 92 -12.15 -6.33 14.38
N HIS A 93 -11.95 -5.07 13.98
CA HIS A 93 -10.93 -4.21 14.56
C HIS A 93 -11.14 -3.99 16.08
N LYS A 94 -10.03 -3.77 16.78
CA LYS A 94 -9.99 -3.32 18.18
C LYS A 94 -9.52 -1.87 18.25
N ASN A 95 -10.19 -0.98 17.51
CA ASN A 95 -9.89 0.44 17.31
C ASN A 95 -8.53 0.74 16.64
N ILE A 96 -7.85 -0.27 16.08
CA ILE A 96 -6.68 -0.07 15.21
C ILE A 96 -6.87 -0.89 13.93
N ILE A 97 -6.68 -0.25 12.77
CA ILE A 97 -6.64 -0.88 11.45
C ILE A 97 -5.30 -0.51 10.80
N ALA A 98 -4.60 -1.48 10.25
CA ALA A 98 -3.37 -1.27 9.53
C ALA A 98 -3.63 -1.04 8.03
N ASN A 99 -3.02 0.01 7.48
CA ASN A 99 -2.95 0.27 6.05
C ASN A 99 -1.71 -0.46 5.49
N PRO A 100 -1.84 -1.24 4.40
CA PRO A 100 -0.76 -2.07 3.90
C PRO A 100 0.41 -1.29 3.27
N ASN A 101 1.42 -2.02 2.82
CA ASN A 101 2.53 -1.50 2.03
C ASN A 101 2.05 -1.03 0.64
N CYS A 102 2.66 0.04 0.12
CA CYS A 102 2.21 0.68 -1.13
C CYS A 102 2.25 -0.26 -2.34
N SER A 103 3.28 -1.08 -2.48
CA SER A 103 3.35 -2.07 -3.56
C SER A 103 2.34 -3.19 -3.32
N THR A 104 2.16 -3.63 -2.08
CA THR A 104 1.15 -4.65 -1.77
C THR A 104 -0.26 -4.21 -2.13
N ILE A 105 -0.65 -2.97 -1.80
CA ILE A 105 -2.02 -2.47 -2.07
C ILE A 105 -2.35 -2.61 -3.55
N GLN A 106 -1.55 -2.04 -4.44
CA GLN A 106 -1.82 -2.08 -5.88
C GLN A 106 -1.84 -3.50 -6.44
N ALA A 107 -0.93 -4.37 -5.94
CA ALA A 107 -0.86 -5.75 -6.37
C ALA A 107 -2.11 -6.55 -5.98
N VAL A 108 -2.54 -6.46 -4.71
CA VAL A 108 -3.67 -7.26 -4.23
C VAL A 108 -5.01 -6.81 -4.80
N VAL A 109 -5.18 -5.53 -5.15
CA VAL A 109 -6.36 -5.04 -5.89
C VAL A 109 -6.51 -5.80 -7.21
N ALA A 110 -5.42 -6.04 -7.95
CA ALA A 110 -5.45 -6.83 -9.17
C ALA A 110 -5.56 -8.34 -8.90
N LEU A 111 -4.94 -8.84 -7.83
CA LEU A 111 -4.90 -10.27 -7.53
C LEU A 111 -6.20 -10.81 -6.90
N LYS A 112 -6.90 -10.01 -6.11
CA LYS A 112 -8.10 -10.47 -5.38
C LYS A 112 -9.18 -11.02 -6.31
N PRO A 113 -9.65 -10.32 -7.34
CA PRO A 113 -10.65 -10.86 -8.26
C PRO A 113 -10.16 -12.10 -9.02
N LEU A 114 -8.87 -12.18 -9.34
CA LEU A 114 -8.27 -13.36 -9.98
C LEU A 114 -8.18 -14.55 -9.02
N HIS A 115 -7.90 -14.28 -7.74
CA HIS A 115 -7.88 -15.33 -6.71
C HIS A 115 -9.28 -15.95 -6.50
N GLU A 116 -10.31 -15.12 -6.49
CA GLU A 116 -11.70 -15.58 -6.36
C GLU A 116 -12.16 -16.40 -7.56
N ALA A 117 -11.78 -15.98 -8.77
CA ALA A 117 -12.18 -16.66 -10.00
C ALA A 117 -11.39 -17.96 -10.23
N PHE A 118 -10.07 -17.91 -10.14
CA PHE A 118 -9.18 -18.96 -10.63
C PHE A 118 -8.34 -19.64 -9.55
N LYS A 119 -8.36 -19.14 -8.31
CA LYS A 119 -7.58 -19.64 -7.18
C LYS A 119 -6.08 -19.57 -7.44
N ILE A 120 -5.43 -18.57 -6.86
CA ILE A 120 -3.99 -18.36 -7.02
C ILE A 120 -3.21 -19.43 -6.26
N LYS A 121 -2.27 -20.08 -6.93
CA LYS A 121 -1.32 -21.05 -6.41
C LYS A 121 0.03 -20.40 -6.08
N ARG A 122 0.52 -19.50 -6.96
CA ARG A 122 1.80 -18.86 -6.84
C ARG A 122 1.79 -17.46 -7.42
N VAL A 123 2.53 -16.53 -6.78
CA VAL A 123 2.78 -15.17 -7.28
C VAL A 123 4.28 -14.88 -7.24
N ILE A 124 4.80 -14.33 -8.32
CA ILE A 124 6.15 -13.75 -8.39
C ILE A 124 6.03 -12.27 -8.69
N TYR A 125 6.57 -11.44 -7.82
CA TYR A 125 6.67 -10.01 -8.02
C TYR A 125 8.06 -9.59 -8.46
N SER A 126 8.12 -8.69 -9.44
CA SER A 126 9.29 -7.88 -9.72
C SER A 126 8.82 -6.43 -9.74
N THR A 127 9.20 -5.65 -8.72
CA THR A 127 8.71 -4.28 -8.58
C THR A 127 9.72 -3.26 -9.09
N TYR A 128 9.21 -2.14 -9.60
CA TYR A 128 9.94 -0.98 -10.08
C TYR A 128 9.39 0.24 -9.34
N GLN A 129 9.97 0.51 -8.15
CA GLN A 129 9.38 1.44 -7.19
C GLN A 129 9.97 2.84 -7.30
N ALA A 130 9.10 3.83 -7.40
CA ALA A 130 9.43 5.25 -7.46
C ALA A 130 10.14 5.76 -6.21
N VAL A 131 11.00 6.75 -6.35
CA VAL A 131 11.79 7.33 -5.25
C VAL A 131 10.95 8.04 -4.20
N SER A 132 9.74 8.51 -4.53
CA SER A 132 8.79 9.09 -3.57
C SER A 132 8.45 8.16 -2.41
N GLY A 133 8.46 6.83 -2.62
CA GLY A 133 8.30 5.83 -1.56
C GLY A 133 9.39 5.89 -0.49
N ALA A 134 10.59 6.39 -0.81
CA ALA A 134 11.67 6.63 0.16
C ALA A 134 11.63 8.02 0.81
N GLY A 135 10.64 8.84 0.44
CA GLY A 135 10.44 10.14 1.02
C GLY A 135 11.15 11.30 0.34
N VAL A 136 10.99 12.48 0.96
CA VAL A 136 11.60 13.72 0.46
C VAL A 136 13.09 13.54 0.17
N LYS A 137 13.82 12.81 1.01
CA LYS A 137 15.24 12.53 0.78
C LYS A 137 15.48 11.69 -0.47
N GLY A 138 14.66 10.64 -0.70
CA GLY A 138 14.76 9.83 -1.91
C GLY A 138 14.41 10.62 -3.18
N PHE A 139 13.40 11.48 -3.09
CA PHE A 139 13.05 12.42 -4.15
C PHE A 139 14.22 13.37 -4.49
N ASN A 140 14.85 13.93 -3.45
CA ASN A 140 15.99 14.82 -3.61
C ASN A 140 17.22 14.12 -4.19
N ASP A 141 17.47 12.85 -3.83
CA ASP A 141 18.57 12.07 -4.39
C ASP A 141 18.42 11.89 -5.92
N LEU A 142 17.20 11.67 -6.42
CA LEU A 142 16.98 11.61 -7.86
C LEU A 142 17.17 12.98 -8.51
N LYS A 143 16.60 14.03 -7.91
CA LYS A 143 16.69 15.41 -8.43
C LYS A 143 18.13 15.93 -8.44
N GLY A 144 18.85 15.75 -7.34
CA GLY A 144 20.25 16.18 -7.22
C GLY A 144 21.19 15.32 -8.07
N GLY A 145 20.89 14.02 -8.21
CA GLY A 145 21.67 13.11 -9.04
C GLY A 145 21.74 13.52 -10.52
N ILE A 146 20.72 14.20 -11.04
CA ILE A 146 20.75 14.79 -12.40
C ILE A 146 21.88 15.84 -12.51
N CYS A 147 22.17 16.53 -11.41
CA CYS A 147 23.23 17.54 -11.31
C CYS A 147 24.58 16.95 -10.81
N GLY A 148 24.67 15.65 -10.61
CA GLY A 148 25.88 14.97 -10.12
C GLY A 148 26.09 15.07 -8.60
N GLU A 149 25.05 15.41 -7.83
CA GLU A 149 25.11 15.43 -6.37
C GLU A 149 25.17 14.01 -5.79
N ALA A 150 25.91 13.86 -4.68
CA ALA A 150 26.00 12.59 -3.98
C ALA A 150 24.67 12.26 -3.26
N PRO A 151 24.23 10.98 -3.25
CA PRO A 151 22.99 10.57 -2.60
C PRO A 151 23.09 10.74 -1.08
N GLN A 152 21.95 11.11 -0.45
CA GLN A 152 21.82 11.24 1.01
C GLN A 152 20.96 10.11 1.61
N LYS A 153 20.10 9.49 0.81
CA LYS A 153 19.16 8.45 1.24
C LYS A 153 19.58 7.07 0.74
N PHE A 154 19.94 6.97 -0.53
CA PHE A 154 20.28 5.69 -1.15
C PHE A 154 21.78 5.38 -1.00
N PRO A 155 22.16 4.09 -0.97
CA PRO A 155 23.58 3.70 -0.85
C PRO A 155 24.39 4.00 -2.11
N TYR A 156 23.73 4.18 -3.25
CA TYR A 156 24.31 4.50 -4.55
C TYR A 156 23.45 5.55 -5.27
N PRO A 157 24.02 6.30 -6.24
CA PRO A 157 23.25 7.21 -7.08
C PRO A 157 22.08 6.48 -7.76
N ILE A 158 20.87 7.04 -7.62
CA ILE A 158 19.67 6.47 -8.26
C ILE A 158 19.48 6.97 -9.68
N PHE A 159 19.97 8.18 -10.01
CA PHE A 159 19.90 8.70 -11.37
C PHE A 159 20.68 7.79 -12.33
N GLY A 160 20.00 7.33 -13.39
CA GLY A 160 20.59 6.42 -14.37
C GLY A 160 20.86 5.00 -13.83
N ASN A 161 20.26 4.60 -12.71
CA ASN A 161 20.53 3.34 -12.05
C ASN A 161 19.27 2.65 -11.52
N CYS A 162 19.33 1.33 -11.32
CA CYS A 162 18.32 0.52 -10.63
C CYS A 162 18.96 -0.11 -9.39
N LEU A 163 18.35 0.09 -8.23
CA LEU A 163 18.87 -0.45 -6.97
C LEU A 163 17.97 -1.62 -6.51
N PRO A 164 18.44 -2.90 -6.61
CA PRO A 164 17.67 -4.07 -6.15
C PRO A 164 17.75 -4.20 -4.63
N HIS A 165 17.41 -3.13 -3.93
CA HIS A 165 17.53 -2.99 -2.48
C HIS A 165 16.59 -1.92 -1.97
N ILE A 166 15.50 -2.35 -1.32
CA ILE A 166 14.55 -1.46 -0.65
C ILE A 166 14.39 -1.92 0.81
N ASP A 167 14.59 -0.99 1.77
CA ASP A 167 14.64 -1.28 3.21
C ASP A 167 15.91 -2.09 3.56
N ILE A 168 15.98 -2.75 4.70
CA ILE A 168 17.14 -3.51 5.17
C ILE A 168 17.13 -4.95 4.66
N PHE A 169 18.31 -5.54 4.50
CA PHE A 169 18.44 -6.97 4.25
C PHE A 169 18.14 -7.79 5.51
N LEU A 170 17.52 -8.95 5.30
CA LEU A 170 17.24 -9.96 6.31
C LEU A 170 18.24 -11.14 6.16
N ASP A 171 18.35 -11.97 7.19
CA ASP A 171 19.30 -13.10 7.21
C ASP A 171 19.03 -14.16 6.12
N ASN A 172 17.81 -14.22 5.61
CA ASN A 172 17.42 -15.12 4.53
C ASN A 172 17.70 -14.59 3.12
N GLY A 173 18.35 -13.42 2.99
CA GLY A 173 18.71 -12.79 1.74
C GLY A 173 17.62 -11.92 1.11
N TYR A 174 16.40 -11.95 1.63
CA TYR A 174 15.34 -11.00 1.22
C TYR A 174 15.56 -9.64 1.87
N THR A 175 14.98 -8.59 1.28
CA THR A 175 14.82 -7.32 1.97
C THR A 175 13.53 -7.30 2.78
N ARG A 176 13.45 -6.39 3.75
CA ARG A 176 12.20 -6.21 4.53
C ARG A 176 11.03 -5.78 3.63
N GLU A 177 11.28 -5.07 2.55
CA GLU A 177 10.24 -4.69 1.59
C GLU A 177 9.63 -5.92 0.90
N GLU A 178 10.47 -6.84 0.45
CA GLU A 178 10.05 -8.10 -0.17
C GLU A 178 9.28 -8.99 0.83
N ASP A 179 9.75 -9.06 2.07
CA ASP A 179 9.08 -9.79 3.15
C ASP A 179 7.70 -9.20 3.49
N LYS A 180 7.53 -7.86 3.43
CA LYS A 180 6.21 -7.23 3.55
C LYS A 180 5.27 -7.70 2.44
N MET A 181 5.68 -7.65 1.19
CA MET A 181 4.85 -8.08 0.06
C MET A 181 4.43 -9.55 0.19
N ILE A 182 5.37 -10.43 0.60
CA ILE A 182 5.09 -11.85 0.79
C ILE A 182 4.05 -12.08 1.88
N PHE A 183 4.24 -11.46 3.04
CA PHE A 183 3.35 -11.63 4.19
C PHE A 183 1.98 -10.97 3.98
N GLU A 184 1.99 -9.71 3.55
CA GLU A 184 0.78 -8.89 3.43
C GLU A 184 -0.15 -9.43 2.35
N THR A 185 0.37 -9.90 1.20
CA THR A 185 -0.41 -10.55 0.14
C THR A 185 -1.22 -11.72 0.70
N LYS A 186 -0.58 -12.61 1.47
CA LYS A 186 -1.27 -13.78 2.06
C LYS A 186 -2.32 -13.37 3.08
N LYS A 187 -2.01 -12.37 3.91
CA LYS A 187 -2.93 -11.88 4.95
C LYS A 187 -4.18 -11.24 4.33
N ILE A 188 -4.01 -10.37 3.33
CA ILE A 188 -5.12 -9.65 2.70
C ILE A 188 -5.98 -10.58 1.84
N LEU A 189 -5.37 -11.51 1.09
CA LEU A 189 -6.12 -12.49 0.29
C LEU A 189 -6.77 -13.58 1.15
N GLY A 190 -6.42 -13.69 2.44
CA GLY A 190 -6.96 -14.67 3.37
C GLY A 190 -6.49 -16.11 3.09
N ASP A 191 -5.39 -16.30 2.36
CA ASP A 191 -4.88 -17.62 2.00
C ASP A 191 -3.37 -17.76 2.28
N GLN A 192 -3.04 -18.49 3.34
CA GLN A 192 -1.66 -18.74 3.74
C GLN A 192 -0.92 -19.75 2.85
N ASN A 193 -1.64 -20.50 2.00
CA ASN A 193 -1.05 -21.53 1.14
C ASN A 193 -0.46 -20.96 -0.16
N ILE A 194 -0.82 -19.72 -0.55
CA ILE A 194 -0.27 -19.08 -1.74
C ILE A 194 1.25 -18.98 -1.59
N LYS A 195 1.96 -19.47 -2.62
CA LYS A 195 3.42 -19.32 -2.70
C LYS A 195 3.72 -17.94 -3.27
N VAL A 196 4.39 -17.10 -2.49
CA VAL A 196 4.73 -15.73 -2.89
C VAL A 196 6.22 -15.51 -2.78
N THR A 197 6.82 -14.88 -3.78
CA THR A 197 8.18 -14.35 -3.74
C THR A 197 8.22 -12.98 -4.41
N ALA A 198 9.21 -12.16 -4.04
CA ALA A 198 9.33 -10.81 -4.55
C ALA A 198 10.81 -10.42 -4.76
N THR A 199 11.05 -9.57 -5.76
CA THR A 199 12.28 -8.79 -5.91
C THR A 199 11.89 -7.34 -6.04
N CYS A 200 12.30 -6.51 -5.08
CA CYS A 200 11.93 -5.10 -5.00
C CYS A 200 13.07 -4.20 -5.44
N VAL A 201 12.84 -3.42 -6.49
CA VAL A 201 13.86 -2.57 -7.13
C VAL A 201 13.45 -1.10 -7.04
N ARG A 202 14.34 -0.23 -6.55
CA ARG A 202 14.20 1.22 -6.66
C ARG A 202 14.66 1.68 -8.03
N VAL A 203 13.82 2.46 -8.71
CA VAL A 203 14.09 2.99 -10.07
C VAL A 203 14.05 4.51 -10.08
N PRO A 204 14.68 5.18 -11.07
CA PRO A 204 14.76 6.62 -11.17
C PRO A 204 13.46 7.24 -11.73
N VAL A 205 12.34 6.98 -11.03
CA VAL A 205 11.00 7.50 -11.32
C VAL A 205 10.52 8.25 -10.10
N TYR A 206 9.90 9.42 -10.28
CA TYR A 206 9.46 10.25 -9.15
C TYR A 206 8.24 9.68 -8.44
N TYR A 207 7.16 9.39 -9.15
CA TYR A 207 5.89 8.90 -8.64
C TYR A 207 5.41 7.68 -9.43
N GLY A 208 4.55 6.88 -8.83
CA GLY A 208 3.97 5.68 -9.45
C GLY A 208 4.89 4.46 -9.35
N HIS A 209 4.45 3.46 -8.57
CA HIS A 209 5.11 2.15 -8.56
C HIS A 209 4.59 1.31 -9.72
N SER A 210 5.52 0.62 -10.38
CA SER A 210 5.19 -0.36 -11.41
C SER A 210 5.61 -1.75 -10.96
N GLU A 211 4.86 -2.78 -11.38
CA GLU A 211 5.13 -4.17 -11.00
C GLU A 211 4.91 -5.12 -12.18
N SER A 212 5.88 -5.97 -12.44
CA SER A 212 5.69 -7.16 -13.25
C SER A 212 5.23 -8.29 -12.34
N VAL A 213 4.03 -8.80 -12.60
CA VAL A 213 3.40 -9.84 -11.78
C VAL A 213 3.23 -11.10 -12.63
N ASN A 214 3.79 -12.21 -12.16
CA ASN A 214 3.56 -13.54 -12.71
C ASN A 214 2.70 -14.33 -11.75
N VAL A 215 1.60 -14.91 -12.23
CA VAL A 215 0.64 -15.64 -11.40
C VAL A 215 0.37 -17.01 -12.00
N GLU A 216 0.46 -18.05 -11.17
CA GLU A 216 0.01 -19.40 -11.47
C GLU A 216 -1.29 -19.69 -10.73
N PHE A 217 -2.26 -20.29 -11.41
CA PHE A 217 -3.58 -20.61 -10.88
C PHE A 217 -3.79 -22.11 -10.70
N GLU A 218 -4.71 -22.48 -9.81
CA GLU A 218 -5.18 -23.87 -9.65
C GLU A 218 -6.19 -24.26 -10.74
N LYS A 219 -7.02 -23.29 -11.17
CA LYS A 219 -8.03 -23.51 -12.22
C LYS A 219 -7.50 -22.99 -13.56
N PRO A 220 -7.80 -23.67 -14.67
CA PRO A 220 -7.44 -23.17 -16.00
C PRO A 220 -8.13 -21.85 -16.30
N CYS A 221 -7.43 -20.98 -17.01
CA CYS A 221 -7.98 -19.70 -17.47
C CYS A 221 -7.38 -19.30 -18.82
N THR A 222 -8.12 -18.50 -19.55
CA THR A 222 -7.67 -17.79 -20.75
C THR A 222 -7.33 -16.33 -20.45
N VAL A 223 -6.58 -15.68 -21.31
CA VAL A 223 -6.26 -14.24 -21.19
C VAL A 223 -7.55 -13.41 -21.26
N GLU A 224 -8.50 -13.82 -22.09
CA GLU A 224 -9.80 -13.16 -22.27
C GLU A 224 -10.64 -13.23 -20.98
N GLU A 225 -10.66 -14.37 -20.31
CA GLU A 225 -11.33 -14.53 -19.02
C GLU A 225 -10.68 -13.68 -17.92
N VAL A 226 -9.34 -13.64 -17.86
CA VAL A 226 -8.59 -12.77 -16.93
C VAL A 226 -8.94 -11.31 -17.18
N LYS A 227 -8.94 -10.85 -18.42
CA LYS A 227 -9.35 -9.48 -18.79
C LYS A 227 -10.80 -9.20 -18.41
N ALA A 228 -11.69 -10.14 -18.64
CA ALA A 228 -13.12 -10.01 -18.31
C ALA A 228 -13.35 -9.92 -16.79
N VAL A 229 -12.58 -10.63 -15.97
CA VAL A 229 -12.62 -10.54 -14.51
C VAL A 229 -12.11 -9.18 -14.05
N LEU A 230 -10.92 -8.76 -14.51
CA LEU A 230 -10.30 -7.50 -14.11
C LEU A 230 -11.11 -6.27 -14.55
N SER A 231 -11.77 -6.32 -15.72
CA SER A 231 -12.58 -5.20 -16.22
C SER A 231 -13.84 -4.90 -15.41
N LYS A 232 -14.27 -5.86 -14.57
CA LYS A 232 -15.44 -5.72 -13.68
C LYS A 232 -15.06 -5.41 -12.25
N ALA A 233 -13.77 -5.48 -11.92
CA ALA A 233 -13.28 -5.28 -10.57
C ALA A 233 -13.24 -3.78 -10.22
N GLU A 234 -13.65 -3.47 -8.99
CA GLU A 234 -13.59 -2.11 -8.45
C GLU A 234 -12.14 -1.63 -8.36
N GLY A 235 -11.91 -0.34 -8.62
CA GLY A 235 -10.60 0.29 -8.51
C GLY A 235 -9.61 -0.05 -9.63
N ILE A 236 -10.00 -0.83 -10.65
CA ILE A 236 -9.11 -1.26 -11.75
C ILE A 236 -9.48 -0.57 -13.07
N ILE A 237 -8.46 -0.08 -13.77
CA ILE A 237 -8.54 0.36 -15.16
C ILE A 237 -7.62 -0.50 -16.02
N ILE A 238 -8.16 -1.15 -17.06
CA ILE A 238 -7.36 -1.90 -18.02
C ILE A 238 -6.85 -0.94 -19.11
N GLN A 239 -5.51 -0.93 -19.27
CA GLN A 239 -4.80 -0.27 -20.37
C GLN A 239 -3.97 -1.33 -21.10
N ASP A 240 -4.57 -2.05 -22.05
CA ASP A 240 -3.94 -3.20 -22.69
C ASP A 240 -4.30 -3.31 -24.17
N ASP A 241 -3.72 -2.40 -24.98
CA ASP A 241 -3.75 -2.44 -26.44
C ASP A 241 -2.32 -2.28 -26.99
N PRO A 242 -1.54 -3.38 -27.08
CA PRO A 242 -0.17 -3.31 -27.58
C PRO A 242 -0.03 -2.77 -29.00
N ALA A 243 -1.05 -2.94 -29.84
CA ALA A 243 -1.04 -2.43 -31.21
C ALA A 243 -1.03 -0.89 -31.27
N LYS A 244 -1.57 -0.26 -30.24
CA LYS A 244 -1.57 1.21 -30.07
C LYS A 244 -0.52 1.70 -29.06
N ASN A 245 0.38 0.85 -28.60
CA ASN A 245 1.31 1.13 -27.51
C ASN A 245 0.60 1.62 -26.23
N LEU A 246 -0.62 1.15 -25.97
CA LEU A 246 -1.39 1.47 -24.79
C LEU A 246 -1.11 0.43 -23.68
N TYR A 247 -0.43 0.86 -22.65
CA TYR A 247 -0.09 0.10 -21.46
C TYR A 247 0.08 1.04 -20.25
N PRO A 248 -0.05 0.56 -19.01
CA PRO A 248 0.13 1.39 -17.82
C PRO A 248 1.56 1.91 -17.69
N MET A 249 1.69 3.17 -17.32
CA MET A 249 2.96 3.83 -17.04
C MET A 249 2.87 4.66 -15.76
N ALA A 250 3.99 4.85 -15.07
CA ALA A 250 4.06 5.66 -13.85
C ALA A 250 3.51 7.08 -14.08
N ILE A 251 3.88 7.73 -15.18
CA ILE A 251 3.42 9.09 -15.54
C ILE A 251 1.91 9.19 -15.82
N THR A 252 1.24 8.10 -16.17
CA THR A 252 -0.21 8.10 -16.41
C THR A 252 -1.00 7.71 -15.17
N ALA A 253 -0.36 7.11 -14.18
CA ALA A 253 -0.93 6.76 -12.90
C ALA A 253 -0.71 7.85 -11.83
N GLU A 254 0.21 8.77 -12.06
CA GLU A 254 0.47 9.90 -11.15
C GLU A 254 -0.82 10.73 -10.97
N ASP A 255 -1.09 11.11 -9.72
CA ASP A 255 -2.30 11.84 -9.27
C ASP A 255 -3.65 11.10 -9.51
N ARG A 256 -3.61 9.78 -9.78
CA ARG A 256 -4.80 8.94 -9.96
C ARG A 256 -4.98 7.99 -8.76
N ASP A 257 -6.24 7.65 -8.49
CA ASP A 257 -6.59 6.73 -7.38
C ASP A 257 -6.83 5.29 -7.83
N GLU A 258 -6.89 5.05 -9.13
CA GLU A 258 -7.12 3.73 -9.69
C GLU A 258 -5.81 2.92 -9.83
N VAL A 259 -5.95 1.62 -9.86
CA VAL A 259 -4.90 0.67 -10.23
C VAL A 259 -5.00 0.35 -11.72
N PHE A 260 -3.94 0.62 -12.46
CA PHE A 260 -3.89 0.36 -13.89
C PHE A 260 -3.26 -0.99 -14.16
N VAL A 261 -3.94 -1.82 -14.97
CA VAL A 261 -3.47 -3.16 -15.33
C VAL A 261 -3.38 -3.30 -16.84
N GLY A 262 -2.29 -3.87 -17.33
CA GLY A 262 -2.10 -4.12 -18.75
C GLY A 262 -1.00 -5.14 -19.02
N ARG A 263 -0.61 -5.29 -20.29
CA ARG A 263 0.37 -6.28 -20.72
C ARG A 263 -0.02 -7.70 -20.29
N ILE A 264 -1.34 -7.98 -20.25
CA ILE A 264 -1.90 -9.27 -19.84
C ILE A 264 -1.65 -10.29 -20.95
N ARG A 265 -0.91 -11.34 -20.62
CA ARG A 265 -0.51 -12.38 -21.55
C ARG A 265 -0.35 -13.72 -20.85
N LYS A 266 -0.58 -14.79 -21.57
CA LYS A 266 -0.39 -16.15 -21.07
C LYS A 266 1.06 -16.39 -20.64
N ASP A 267 1.24 -17.19 -19.61
CA ASP A 267 2.52 -17.78 -19.23
C ASP A 267 2.53 -19.23 -19.72
N ASP A 268 3.27 -19.50 -20.80
CA ASP A 268 3.35 -20.83 -21.40
C ASP A 268 4.34 -21.76 -20.65
N THR A 269 4.95 -21.31 -19.57
CA THR A 269 5.87 -22.12 -18.76
C THR A 269 5.20 -22.89 -17.65
N VAL A 270 3.90 -22.63 -17.41
CA VAL A 270 3.05 -23.30 -16.44
C VAL A 270 1.72 -23.73 -17.07
N GLU A 271 1.02 -24.67 -16.44
CA GLU A 271 -0.26 -25.20 -16.97
C GLU A 271 -1.32 -24.10 -17.05
N SER A 272 -1.46 -23.29 -16.01
CA SER A 272 -2.41 -22.17 -15.95
C SER A 272 -1.76 -20.98 -15.29
N GLY A 273 -1.44 -19.96 -16.07
CA GLY A 273 -0.80 -18.76 -15.54
C GLY A 273 -0.79 -17.61 -16.53
N VAL A 274 -0.58 -16.42 -15.98
CA VAL A 274 -0.49 -15.17 -16.72
C VAL A 274 0.63 -14.29 -16.20
N ASN A 275 1.14 -13.45 -17.07
CA ASN A 275 1.95 -12.29 -16.74
C ASN A 275 1.14 -11.03 -17.01
N PHE A 276 1.21 -10.05 -16.12
CA PHE A 276 0.63 -8.73 -16.34
C PHE A 276 1.48 -7.64 -15.68
N TRP A 277 1.14 -6.40 -15.99
CA TRP A 277 1.83 -5.22 -15.52
C TRP A 277 0.83 -4.37 -14.73
N VAL A 278 1.20 -3.97 -13.50
CA VAL A 278 0.38 -3.16 -12.60
C VAL A 278 1.09 -1.85 -12.32
N VAL A 279 0.36 -0.75 -12.36
CA VAL A 279 0.87 0.56 -11.99
C VAL A 279 -0.17 1.31 -11.18
N ALA A 280 0.25 1.95 -10.09
CA ALA A 280 -0.58 2.89 -9.34
C ALA A 280 0.27 4.00 -8.72
N ASP A 281 -0.37 5.12 -8.37
CA ASP A 281 0.27 6.16 -7.58
C ASP A 281 0.51 5.65 -6.15
N ASN A 282 1.77 5.52 -5.79
CA ASN A 282 2.20 4.95 -4.52
C ASN A 282 1.94 5.87 -3.31
N ILE A 283 1.68 7.14 -3.54
CA ILE A 283 1.32 8.11 -2.49
C ILE A 283 -0.20 8.16 -2.29
N ARG A 284 -0.96 8.04 -3.38
CA ARG A 284 -2.43 8.05 -3.36
C ARG A 284 -2.96 6.65 -3.05
N LYS A 285 -3.30 5.84 -4.05
CA LYS A 285 -3.84 4.48 -3.83
C LYS A 285 -2.91 3.62 -2.98
N GLY A 286 -1.61 3.74 -3.18
CA GLY A 286 -0.62 2.99 -2.39
C GLY A 286 -0.51 3.40 -0.92
N ALA A 287 -1.14 4.49 -0.47
CA ALA A 287 -1.03 4.97 0.89
C ALA A 287 -2.26 5.76 1.36
N ALA A 288 -2.33 7.05 1.01
CA ALA A 288 -3.30 7.98 1.61
C ALA A 288 -4.73 7.68 1.18
N THR A 289 -4.97 7.44 -0.11
CA THR A 289 -6.31 7.13 -0.62
C THR A 289 -6.85 5.85 0.02
N ASN A 290 -6.05 4.77 0.09
CA ASN A 290 -6.48 3.54 0.75
C ASN A 290 -6.83 3.75 2.23
N ALA A 291 -6.07 4.59 2.95
CA ALA A 291 -6.38 4.90 4.35
C ALA A 291 -7.69 5.68 4.51
N VAL A 292 -7.99 6.59 3.56
CA VAL A 292 -9.28 7.33 3.53
C VAL A 292 -10.42 6.38 3.18
N GLU A 293 -10.26 5.53 2.19
CA GLU A 293 -11.26 4.51 1.81
C GLU A 293 -11.56 3.57 2.98
N ILE A 294 -10.56 3.15 3.76
CA ILE A 294 -10.80 2.39 5.00
C ILE A 294 -11.70 3.17 5.96
N ALA A 295 -11.47 4.48 6.13
CA ALA A 295 -12.31 5.32 6.99
C ALA A 295 -13.74 5.42 6.46
N GLU A 296 -13.92 5.63 5.16
CA GLU A 296 -15.23 5.71 4.51
C GLU A 296 -16.01 4.39 4.64
N TYR A 297 -15.34 3.26 4.42
CA TYR A 297 -15.95 1.94 4.60
C TYR A 297 -16.29 1.66 6.07
N ALA A 298 -15.42 2.06 7.02
CA ALA A 298 -15.72 1.93 8.46
C ALA A 298 -16.96 2.72 8.86
N ILE A 299 -17.15 3.94 8.32
CA ILE A 299 -18.36 4.75 8.53
C ILE A 299 -19.57 4.07 7.88
N LYS A 300 -19.45 3.67 6.62
CA LYS A 300 -20.54 3.02 5.85
C LYS A 300 -21.02 1.71 6.47
N MET A 301 -20.11 0.97 7.11
CA MET A 301 -20.40 -0.31 7.77
C MET A 301 -20.77 -0.16 9.25
N ASP A 302 -20.95 1.07 9.77
CA ASP A 302 -21.22 1.38 11.18
C ASP A 302 -20.18 0.76 12.14
N ALA A 303 -18.92 0.69 11.68
CA ALA A 303 -17.83 0.14 12.46
C ALA A 303 -17.14 1.17 13.37
N VAL A 304 -17.45 2.45 13.22
CA VAL A 304 -16.96 3.53 14.09
C VAL A 304 -17.88 3.61 15.31
N LYS A 305 -17.52 2.92 16.38
CA LYS A 305 -18.37 2.80 17.58
C LYS A 305 -18.30 4.05 18.42
N ASP A 306 -19.46 4.61 18.76
CA ASP A 306 -19.60 5.61 19.81
C ASP A 306 -19.47 4.93 21.19
N GLN A 307 -18.25 4.86 21.75
CA GLN A 307 -17.99 4.20 23.04
C GLN A 307 -18.34 5.08 24.26
N LEU A 308 -18.79 6.32 24.06
CA LEU A 308 -19.13 7.23 25.15
C LEU A 308 -20.58 7.11 25.62
N ASN A 309 -21.36 6.18 25.06
CA ASN A 309 -22.75 5.91 25.50
C ASN A 309 -22.89 4.59 26.28
N LYS A 310 -21.81 4.12 26.91
CA LYS A 310 -21.88 3.03 27.90
C LYS A 310 -21.52 3.51 29.29
#